data_1a4c7c653a2d52f07b7f18f3379a67ce
#
_entry.id   1a4c7c653a2d52f07b7f18f3379a67ce
#
_cell.length_a   1.000
_cell.length_b   1.000
_cell.length_c   1.000
_cell.angle_alpha   90.00
_cell.angle_beta   90.00
_cell.angle_gamma   90.00
#
_symmetry.space_group_name_H-M   'P 1'
#
loop_
_entity.id
_entity.type
_entity.pdbx_description
1 polymer ?
#
loop_
_entity_poly.entity_id
_entity_poly.type
_entity_poly.pdbx_seq_one_letter_code
_entity_poly.pdbx_strand_id
1 'polypeptide(L)'
;MSSVPASLPADATTRQRAALLLAIALVLVWGSNFTVQKQVFDAITPAGFLFARYLIMPACAVLLLWQRYGWHWPRLPRAEWWALLRLGVLGHLLHVGLVTFGIHWSTAFSSSLILACGPVFTLLLLRWAGLERLGRAQLIGVGVACVGVLVFLSDKLLGGRWEAGGGDLILLVAAAFFSGYTVAAKPLIERHGGVLVMAYATLLGSAPLLLLCLPAGLRVTWSALSVAIWAGLAYAVVLSAFVGWLVWGWVNAVRGVARSAPLMYLMPPVAGLVAWLATGEAYTAIKLAGAGITLLGVAVAQFAGRQRGSTVALESVTVVD
;
A
#
# COMPACT_ATOMS: atom_id res chain seq x y z
N MET A 1 -35.94 -6.28 28.78
CA MET A 1 -35.00 -7.41 28.89
C MET A 1 -33.76 -7.03 28.10
N SER A 2 -32.69 -6.64 28.79
CA SER A 2 -31.41 -6.25 28.15
C SER A 2 -30.67 -7.51 27.71
N SER A 3 -30.55 -7.72 26.41
CA SER A 3 -29.72 -8.78 25.84
C SER A 3 -28.25 -8.44 26.10
N VAL A 4 -27.62 -9.14 27.02
CA VAL A 4 -26.16 -9.15 27.20
C VAL A 4 -25.54 -9.63 25.88
N PRO A 5 -24.62 -8.89 25.24
CA PRO A 5 -23.97 -9.37 24.05
C PRO A 5 -23.19 -10.65 24.39
N ALA A 6 -23.47 -11.73 23.67
CA ALA A 6 -22.79 -13.00 23.84
C ALA A 6 -21.27 -12.80 23.70
N SER A 7 -20.51 -13.16 24.73
CA SER A 7 -19.06 -13.17 24.69
C SER A 7 -18.57 -14.10 23.57
N LEU A 8 -17.69 -13.58 22.70
CA LEU A 8 -17.07 -14.41 21.66
C LEU A 8 -16.35 -15.62 22.31
N PRO A 9 -16.35 -16.79 21.67
CA PRO A 9 -15.62 -17.96 22.17
C PRO A 9 -14.15 -17.59 22.41
N ALA A 10 -13.51 -18.14 23.43
CA ALA A 10 -12.13 -17.82 23.83
C ALA A 10 -11.14 -17.92 22.64
N ASP A 11 -11.35 -18.86 21.73
CA ASP A 11 -10.55 -19.04 20.52
C ASP A 11 -10.71 -17.88 19.52
N ALA A 12 -11.91 -17.32 19.37
CA ALA A 12 -12.16 -16.16 18.52
C ALA A 12 -11.50 -14.88 19.07
N THR A 13 -11.48 -14.71 20.40
CA THR A 13 -10.78 -13.55 21.02
C THR A 13 -9.27 -13.65 20.87
N THR A 14 -8.69 -14.83 20.97
CA THR A 14 -7.27 -15.09 20.76
C THR A 14 -6.87 -14.79 19.32
N ARG A 15 -7.64 -15.24 18.33
CA ARG A 15 -7.41 -14.92 16.91
C ARG A 15 -7.50 -13.43 16.62
N GLN A 16 -8.46 -12.72 17.22
CA GLN A 16 -8.59 -11.26 17.06
C GLN A 16 -7.39 -10.50 17.64
N ARG A 17 -6.88 -10.93 18.81
CA ARG A 17 -5.68 -10.35 19.43
C ARG A 17 -4.43 -10.62 18.57
N ALA A 18 -4.25 -11.84 18.12
CA ALA A 18 -3.13 -12.19 17.23
C ALA A 18 -3.15 -11.36 15.94
N ALA A 19 -4.33 -11.18 15.34
CA ALA A 19 -4.49 -10.36 14.15
C ALA A 19 -4.18 -8.87 14.40
N LEU A 20 -4.51 -8.33 15.58
CA LEU A 20 -4.13 -6.97 15.96
C LEU A 20 -2.62 -6.83 16.12
N LEU A 21 -1.98 -7.74 16.84
CA LEU A 21 -0.52 -7.72 17.05
C LEU A 21 0.24 -7.84 15.73
N LEU A 22 -0.19 -8.74 14.85
CA LEU A 22 0.40 -8.89 13.51
C LEU A 22 0.17 -7.65 12.65
N ALA A 23 -0.99 -7.00 12.74
CA ALA A 23 -1.24 -5.75 12.03
C ALA A 23 -0.33 -4.62 12.51
N ILE A 24 -0.10 -4.51 13.83
CA ILE A 24 0.83 -3.52 14.40
C ILE A 24 2.26 -3.84 13.97
N ALA A 25 2.70 -5.09 14.07
CA ALA A 25 4.02 -5.51 13.60
C ALA A 25 4.22 -5.20 12.12
N LEU A 26 3.19 -5.41 11.30
CA LEU A 26 3.24 -5.10 9.87
C LEU A 26 3.34 -3.61 9.59
N VAL A 27 2.64 -2.77 10.36
CA VAL A 27 2.78 -1.30 10.26
C VAL A 27 4.20 -0.86 10.59
N LEU A 28 4.85 -1.49 11.58
CA LEU A 28 6.27 -1.24 11.89
C LEU A 28 7.17 -1.66 10.72
N VAL A 29 6.94 -2.85 10.16
CA VAL A 29 7.68 -3.34 8.98
C VAL A 29 7.50 -2.42 7.78
N TRP A 30 6.29 -2.02 7.47
CA TRP A 30 6.04 -1.17 6.31
C TRP A 30 6.52 0.27 6.50
N GLY A 31 6.36 0.83 7.72
CA GLY A 31 6.86 2.16 8.04
C GLY A 31 8.39 2.25 7.95
N SER A 32 9.10 1.27 8.52
CA SER A 32 10.57 1.23 8.46
C SER A 32 11.12 0.88 7.06
N ASN A 33 10.32 0.21 6.23
CA ASN A 33 10.75 -0.20 4.89
C ASN A 33 11.13 0.99 3.98
N PHE A 34 10.56 2.18 4.18
CA PHE A 34 10.95 3.37 3.43
C PHE A 34 12.41 3.75 3.70
N THR A 35 12.82 3.74 4.95
CA THR A 35 14.21 4.00 5.34
C THR A 35 15.14 2.89 4.87
N VAL A 36 14.75 1.62 5.01
CA VAL A 36 15.53 0.48 4.52
C VAL A 36 15.76 0.56 3.02
N GLN A 37 14.73 0.87 2.23
CA GLN A 37 14.89 1.05 0.78
C GLN A 37 15.85 2.21 0.45
N LYS A 38 15.79 3.33 1.16
CA LYS A 38 16.73 4.44 0.99
C LYS A 38 18.18 3.98 1.18
N GLN A 39 18.46 3.24 2.25
CA GLN A 39 19.80 2.69 2.51
C GLN A 39 20.25 1.69 1.43
N VAL A 40 19.32 0.89 0.89
CA VAL A 40 19.64 0.00 -0.24
C VAL A 40 19.95 0.80 -1.50
N PHE A 41 19.29 1.95 -1.72
CA PHE A 41 19.55 2.81 -2.88
C PHE A 41 20.90 3.54 -2.81
N ASP A 42 21.55 3.61 -1.64
CA ASP A 42 22.93 4.09 -1.52
C ASP A 42 23.96 3.12 -2.15
N ALA A 43 23.61 1.84 -2.26
CA ALA A 43 24.48 0.81 -2.84
C ALA A 43 24.08 0.36 -4.25
N ILE A 44 22.79 0.38 -4.59
CA ILE A 44 22.27 -0.02 -5.90
C ILE A 44 21.22 0.98 -6.38
N THR A 45 21.18 1.19 -7.70
CA THR A 45 20.19 2.08 -8.31
C THR A 45 18.76 1.57 -8.08
N PRO A 46 17.75 2.46 -8.10
CA PRO A 46 16.33 2.05 -8.05
C PRO A 46 15.97 0.98 -9.09
N ALA A 47 16.51 1.09 -10.31
CA ALA A 47 16.31 0.09 -11.36
C ALA A 47 17.00 -1.26 -11.02
N GLY A 48 18.20 -1.23 -10.41
CA GLY A 48 18.85 -2.43 -9.89
C GLY A 48 18.05 -3.11 -8.77
N PHE A 49 17.48 -2.32 -7.86
CA PHE A 49 16.56 -2.82 -6.84
C PHE A 49 15.30 -3.46 -7.46
N LEU A 50 14.68 -2.82 -8.45
CA LEU A 50 13.53 -3.36 -9.16
C LEU A 50 13.89 -4.67 -9.87
N PHE A 51 15.07 -4.76 -10.48
CA PHE A 51 15.55 -6.00 -11.08
C PHE A 51 15.59 -7.14 -10.05
N ALA A 52 16.24 -6.94 -8.89
CA ALA A 52 16.28 -7.94 -7.83
C ALA A 52 14.87 -8.29 -7.32
N ARG A 53 14.02 -7.29 -7.10
CA ARG A 53 12.64 -7.48 -6.66
C ARG A 53 11.86 -8.35 -7.63
N TYR A 54 11.98 -8.11 -8.93
CA TYR A 54 11.22 -8.81 -9.96
C TYR A 54 11.87 -10.12 -10.44
N LEU A 55 13.03 -10.50 -9.91
CA LEU A 55 13.51 -11.87 -9.88
C LEU A 55 12.86 -12.68 -8.74
N ILE A 56 12.71 -12.08 -7.58
CA ILE A 56 12.23 -12.75 -6.36
C ILE A 56 10.69 -12.86 -6.34
N MET A 57 9.97 -11.78 -6.64
CA MET A 57 8.50 -11.73 -6.52
C MET A 57 7.77 -12.77 -7.40
N PRO A 58 8.16 -13.02 -8.67
CA PRO A 58 7.57 -14.10 -9.46
C PRO A 58 7.80 -15.48 -8.86
N ALA A 59 8.99 -15.73 -8.31
CA ALA A 59 9.29 -17.00 -7.63
C ALA A 59 8.38 -17.20 -6.41
N CYS A 60 8.17 -16.15 -5.62
CA CYS A 60 7.22 -16.17 -4.51
C CYS A 60 5.78 -16.40 -4.98
N ALA A 61 5.36 -15.77 -6.09
CA ALA A 61 4.03 -15.96 -6.67
C ALA A 61 3.83 -17.40 -7.19
N VAL A 62 4.83 -17.98 -7.84
CA VAL A 62 4.84 -19.38 -8.29
C VAL A 62 4.74 -20.32 -7.09
N LEU A 63 5.54 -20.11 -6.05
CA LEU A 63 5.50 -20.90 -4.82
C LEU A 63 4.12 -20.86 -4.18
N LEU A 64 3.50 -19.69 -4.10
CA LEU A 64 2.17 -19.49 -3.54
C LEU A 64 1.09 -20.23 -4.34
N LEU A 65 1.15 -20.15 -5.67
CA LEU A 65 0.25 -20.88 -6.56
C LEU A 65 0.44 -22.40 -6.43
N TRP A 66 1.69 -22.83 -6.36
CA TRP A 66 2.01 -24.25 -6.18
C TRP A 66 1.50 -24.78 -4.83
N GLN A 67 1.69 -24.06 -3.76
CA GLN A 67 1.16 -24.42 -2.43
C GLN A 67 -0.36 -24.49 -2.40
N ARG A 68 -1.04 -23.61 -3.13
CA ARG A 68 -2.51 -23.51 -3.14
C ARG A 68 -3.19 -24.47 -4.08
N TYR A 69 -2.60 -24.71 -5.26
CA TYR A 69 -3.22 -25.43 -6.39
C TYR A 69 -2.37 -26.60 -6.90
N GLY A 70 -1.23 -26.89 -6.31
CA GLY A 70 -0.26 -27.84 -6.84
C GLY A 70 0.23 -27.42 -8.23
N TRP A 71 0.32 -28.38 -9.16
CA TRP A 71 0.70 -28.12 -10.57
C TRP A 71 -0.49 -27.80 -11.48
N HIS A 72 -1.73 -27.84 -10.96
CA HIS A 72 -2.97 -27.63 -11.72
C HIS A 72 -3.53 -26.23 -11.46
N TRP A 73 -2.85 -25.22 -12.02
CA TRP A 73 -3.27 -23.83 -11.84
C TRP A 73 -4.57 -23.53 -12.56
N PRO A 74 -5.51 -22.77 -11.95
CA PRO A 74 -6.78 -22.43 -12.56
C PRO A 74 -6.60 -21.71 -13.90
N ARG A 75 -7.25 -22.24 -14.94
CA ARG A 75 -7.32 -21.60 -16.25
C ARG A 75 -8.45 -20.57 -16.25
N LEU A 76 -8.15 -19.38 -16.72
CA LEU A 76 -9.12 -18.29 -16.78
C LEU A 76 -9.54 -18.00 -18.22
N PRO A 77 -10.73 -17.44 -18.45
CA PRO A 77 -11.16 -16.96 -19.76
C PRO A 77 -10.19 -15.90 -20.31
N ARG A 78 -10.06 -15.83 -21.64
CA ARG A 78 -9.14 -14.90 -22.32
C ARG A 78 -9.35 -13.43 -21.90
N ALA A 79 -10.61 -13.04 -21.69
CA ALA A 79 -10.94 -11.68 -21.24
C ALA A 79 -10.36 -11.36 -19.85
N GLU A 80 -10.31 -12.33 -18.94
CA GLU A 80 -9.76 -12.16 -17.59
C GLU A 80 -8.23 -12.12 -17.59
N TRP A 81 -7.56 -12.82 -18.52
CA TRP A 81 -6.12 -12.68 -18.72
C TRP A 81 -5.75 -11.24 -19.13
N TRP A 82 -6.53 -10.61 -20.01
CA TRP A 82 -6.34 -9.20 -20.34
C TRP A 82 -6.58 -8.28 -19.15
N ALA A 83 -7.59 -8.57 -18.33
CA ALA A 83 -7.84 -7.81 -17.09
C ALA A 83 -6.67 -7.97 -16.09
N LEU A 84 -6.15 -9.18 -15.91
CA LEU A 84 -4.98 -9.45 -15.07
C LEU A 84 -3.71 -8.79 -15.60
N LEU A 85 -3.50 -8.77 -16.93
CA LEU A 85 -2.38 -8.05 -17.54
C LEU A 85 -2.46 -6.55 -17.24
N ARG A 86 -3.67 -5.95 -17.38
CA ARG A 86 -3.88 -4.53 -17.00
C ARG A 86 -3.59 -4.30 -15.52
N LEU A 87 -3.99 -5.21 -14.63
CA LEU A 87 -3.66 -5.16 -13.21
C LEU A 87 -2.14 -5.27 -12.99
N GLY A 88 -1.46 -6.16 -13.70
CA GLY A 88 -0.01 -6.28 -13.65
C GLY A 88 0.68 -4.98 -14.06
N VAL A 89 0.22 -4.36 -15.14
CA VAL A 89 0.74 -3.06 -15.60
C VAL A 89 0.46 -1.96 -14.58
N LEU A 90 -0.77 -1.82 -14.11
CA LEU A 90 -1.13 -0.77 -13.15
C LEU A 90 -0.42 -0.94 -11.79
N GLY A 91 -0.42 -2.16 -11.25
CA GLY A 91 0.08 -2.43 -9.90
C GLY A 91 1.61 -2.58 -9.85
N HIS A 92 2.20 -3.27 -10.82
CA HIS A 92 3.63 -3.56 -10.77
C HIS A 92 4.45 -2.61 -11.63
N LEU A 93 4.12 -2.43 -12.90
CA LEU A 93 4.91 -1.57 -13.78
C LEU A 93 4.77 -0.09 -13.37
N LEU A 94 3.53 0.43 -13.30
CA LEU A 94 3.30 1.84 -13.03
C LEU A 94 3.41 2.16 -11.54
N HIS A 95 2.61 1.52 -10.69
CA HIS A 95 2.63 1.85 -9.26
C HIS A 95 3.98 1.54 -8.61
N VAL A 96 4.43 0.28 -8.62
CA VAL A 96 5.66 -0.12 -7.91
C VAL A 96 6.89 0.49 -8.56
N GLY A 97 6.93 0.60 -9.90
CA GLY A 97 7.99 1.30 -10.61
C GLY A 97 8.11 2.75 -10.13
N LEU A 98 7.03 3.52 -10.22
CA LEU A 98 7.01 4.92 -9.79
C LEU A 98 7.27 5.09 -8.30
N VAL A 99 6.71 4.22 -7.44
CA VAL A 99 7.00 4.25 -5.99
C VAL A 99 8.49 4.11 -5.73
N THR A 100 9.16 3.17 -6.39
CA THR A 100 10.60 2.93 -6.16
C THR A 100 11.43 4.15 -6.52
N PHE A 101 11.20 4.76 -7.68
CA PHE A 101 11.89 5.99 -8.08
C PHE A 101 11.45 7.18 -7.21
N GLY A 102 10.19 7.28 -6.86
CA GLY A 102 9.66 8.33 -5.99
C GLY A 102 10.29 8.29 -4.59
N ILE A 103 10.45 7.11 -3.97
CA ILE A 103 11.15 6.94 -2.69
C ILE A 103 12.62 7.38 -2.82
N HIS A 104 13.28 7.03 -3.94
CA HIS A 104 14.68 7.41 -4.17
C HIS A 104 14.86 8.93 -4.17
N TRP A 105 13.98 9.67 -4.87
CA TRP A 105 14.05 11.12 -5.00
C TRP A 105 13.30 11.90 -3.92
N SER A 106 12.64 11.22 -2.99
CA SER A 106 11.95 11.81 -1.86
C SER A 106 12.63 11.43 -0.54
N THR A 107 12.01 11.78 0.59
CA THR A 107 12.41 11.32 1.92
C THR A 107 11.54 10.15 2.36
N ALA A 108 12.00 9.37 3.35
CA ALA A 108 11.25 8.23 3.86
C ALA A 108 9.90 8.67 4.48
N PHE A 109 9.90 9.76 5.24
CA PHE A 109 8.68 10.31 5.84
C PHE A 109 7.71 10.84 4.77
N SER A 110 8.20 11.64 3.79
CA SER A 110 7.36 12.15 2.70
C SER A 110 6.72 11.02 1.91
N SER A 111 7.50 10.00 1.56
CA SER A 111 7.03 8.84 0.79
C SER A 111 5.90 8.10 1.50
N SER A 112 6.05 7.86 2.81
CA SER A 112 5.04 7.17 3.61
C SER A 112 3.75 7.97 3.73
N LEU A 113 3.85 9.30 3.94
CA LEU A 113 2.69 10.18 4.07
C LEU A 113 1.89 10.27 2.77
N ILE A 114 2.59 10.47 1.64
CA ILE A 114 1.94 10.59 0.33
C ILE A 114 1.24 9.29 -0.06
N LEU A 115 1.86 8.16 0.18
CA LEU A 115 1.23 6.86 -0.10
C LEU A 115 0.06 6.57 0.86
N ALA A 116 0.06 7.11 2.07
CA ALA A 116 -1.08 7.04 2.98
C ALA A 116 -2.31 7.83 2.48
N CYS A 117 -2.17 8.70 1.48
CA CYS A 117 -3.28 9.37 0.80
C CYS A 117 -4.03 8.47 -0.21
N GLY A 118 -3.57 7.24 -0.44
CA GLY A 118 -4.23 6.29 -1.36
C GLY A 118 -5.75 6.21 -1.22
N PRO A 119 -6.33 6.12 -0.02
CA PRO A 119 -7.79 6.13 0.17
C PRO A 119 -8.50 7.35 -0.42
N VAL A 120 -7.87 8.53 -0.39
CA VAL A 120 -8.42 9.75 -0.98
C VAL A 120 -8.54 9.60 -2.50
N PHE A 121 -7.46 9.11 -3.15
CA PHE A 121 -7.49 8.83 -4.59
C PHE A 121 -8.52 7.76 -4.95
N THR A 122 -8.67 6.73 -4.11
CA THR A 122 -9.68 5.68 -4.31
C THR A 122 -11.10 6.27 -4.28
N LEU A 123 -11.41 7.11 -3.30
CA LEU A 123 -12.72 7.77 -3.19
C LEU A 123 -12.99 8.69 -4.38
N LEU A 124 -12.01 9.49 -4.80
CA LEU A 124 -12.12 10.36 -5.96
C LEU A 124 -12.36 9.57 -7.24
N LEU A 125 -11.64 8.47 -7.42
CA LEU A 125 -11.78 7.58 -8.59
C LEU A 125 -13.16 6.92 -8.63
N LEU A 126 -13.66 6.40 -7.50
CA LEU A 126 -14.99 5.79 -7.39
C LEU A 126 -16.11 6.80 -7.69
N ARG A 127 -15.95 8.04 -7.20
CA ARG A 127 -16.89 9.13 -7.52
C ARG A 127 -16.84 9.49 -8.99
N TRP A 128 -15.66 9.65 -9.57
CA TRP A 128 -15.48 10.00 -10.98
C TRP A 128 -16.04 8.92 -11.91
N ALA A 129 -15.85 7.66 -11.56
CA ALA A 129 -16.41 6.51 -12.29
C ALA A 129 -17.93 6.34 -12.08
N GLY A 130 -18.56 7.16 -11.24
CA GLY A 130 -19.99 7.05 -10.93
C GLY A 130 -20.37 5.82 -10.08
N LEU A 131 -19.37 5.13 -9.53
CA LEU A 131 -19.56 3.91 -8.74
C LEU A 131 -19.97 4.19 -7.30
N GLU A 132 -19.61 5.35 -6.76
CA GLU A 132 -19.99 5.78 -5.41
C GLU A 132 -20.37 7.27 -5.37
N ARG A 133 -21.35 7.60 -4.50
CA ARG A 133 -21.70 8.98 -4.16
C ARG A 133 -21.07 9.35 -2.83
N LEU A 134 -20.09 10.24 -2.85
CA LEU A 134 -19.45 10.72 -1.63
C LEU A 134 -20.40 11.62 -0.83
N GLY A 135 -20.49 11.38 0.47
CA GLY A 135 -21.21 12.25 1.38
C GLY A 135 -20.46 13.57 1.62
N ARG A 136 -21.16 14.59 2.15
CA ARG A 136 -20.56 15.92 2.45
C ARG A 136 -19.33 15.78 3.36
N ALA A 137 -19.41 14.99 4.42
CA ALA A 137 -18.29 14.78 5.35
C ALA A 137 -17.08 14.10 4.68
N GLN A 138 -17.29 13.17 3.75
CA GLN A 138 -16.21 12.56 2.97
C GLN A 138 -15.54 13.59 2.07
N LEU A 139 -16.33 14.45 1.39
CA LEU A 139 -15.79 15.52 0.55
C LEU A 139 -14.98 16.54 1.38
N ILE A 140 -15.47 16.91 2.57
CA ILE A 140 -14.72 17.76 3.50
C ILE A 140 -13.39 17.08 3.88
N GLY A 141 -13.42 15.80 4.24
CA GLY A 141 -12.20 15.03 4.57
C GLY A 141 -11.21 15.00 3.42
N VAL A 142 -11.68 14.78 2.19
CA VAL A 142 -10.84 14.84 0.97
C VAL A 142 -10.24 16.24 0.81
N GLY A 143 -11.04 17.30 0.93
CA GLY A 143 -10.56 18.69 0.84
C GLY A 143 -9.48 19.00 1.90
N VAL A 144 -9.71 18.60 3.15
CA VAL A 144 -8.73 18.77 4.25
C VAL A 144 -7.45 18.01 3.96
N ALA A 145 -7.53 16.76 3.46
CA ALA A 145 -6.35 15.98 3.08
C ALA A 145 -5.56 16.66 1.96
N CYS A 146 -6.22 17.18 0.93
CA CYS A 146 -5.57 17.92 -0.16
C CYS A 146 -4.85 19.18 0.35
N VAL A 147 -5.50 19.97 1.23
CA VAL A 147 -4.87 21.13 1.86
C VAL A 147 -3.64 20.71 2.67
N GLY A 148 -3.76 19.65 3.46
CA GLY A 148 -2.63 19.11 4.23
C GLY A 148 -1.44 18.72 3.36
N VAL A 149 -1.68 18.03 2.23
CA VAL A 149 -0.63 17.68 1.24
C VAL A 149 0.01 18.95 0.66
N LEU A 150 -0.78 19.97 0.30
CA LEU A 150 -0.24 21.22 -0.22
C LEU A 150 0.63 21.94 0.82
N VAL A 151 0.19 22.01 2.08
CA VAL A 151 1.00 22.56 3.18
C VAL A 151 2.27 21.74 3.37
N PHE A 152 2.19 20.43 3.35
CA PHE A 152 3.34 19.52 3.47
C PHE A 152 4.37 19.74 2.35
N LEU A 153 3.90 19.84 1.11
CA LEU A 153 4.76 20.07 -0.05
C LEU A 153 5.36 21.48 -0.09
N SER A 154 4.63 22.48 0.45
CA SER A 154 5.10 23.87 0.48
C SER A 154 6.41 24.04 1.26
N ASP A 155 6.68 23.21 2.25
CA ASP A 155 7.93 23.20 3.00
C ASP A 155 9.17 23.05 2.10
N LYS A 156 9.09 22.15 1.12
CA LYS A 156 10.19 21.93 0.14
C LYS A 156 10.27 23.06 -0.88
N LEU A 157 9.13 23.57 -1.31
CA LEU A 157 9.05 24.67 -2.29
C LEU A 157 9.61 25.96 -1.71
N LEU A 158 9.22 26.31 -0.48
CA LEU A 158 9.72 27.49 0.24
C LEU A 158 11.20 27.36 0.61
N GLY A 159 11.67 26.14 0.89
CA GLY A 159 13.07 25.84 1.18
C GLY A 159 13.99 25.76 -0.04
N GLY A 160 13.51 26.03 -1.27
CA GLY A 160 14.32 25.98 -2.50
C GLY A 160 14.75 24.56 -2.91
N ARG A 161 14.15 23.53 -2.36
CA ARG A 161 14.51 22.11 -2.61
C ARG A 161 13.64 21.47 -3.70
N TRP A 162 13.61 22.07 -4.88
CA TRP A 162 12.79 21.63 -6.01
C TRP A 162 13.07 20.19 -6.46
N GLU A 163 14.33 19.75 -6.42
CA GLU A 163 14.71 18.38 -6.78
C GLU A 163 14.03 17.33 -5.88
N ALA A 164 13.95 17.59 -4.57
CA ALA A 164 13.25 16.73 -3.65
C ALA A 164 11.71 16.73 -3.85
N GLY A 165 11.15 17.78 -4.43
CA GLY A 165 9.72 17.89 -4.77
C GLY A 165 9.30 16.97 -5.92
N GLY A 166 10.19 16.67 -6.87
CA GLY A 166 9.91 15.77 -7.99
C GLY A 166 9.57 14.35 -7.54
N GLY A 167 10.27 13.82 -6.54
CA GLY A 167 9.97 12.51 -5.96
C GLY A 167 8.58 12.44 -5.32
N ASP A 168 8.16 13.50 -4.64
CA ASP A 168 6.83 13.59 -4.00
C ASP A 168 5.70 13.59 -5.05
N LEU A 169 5.87 14.31 -6.16
CA LEU A 169 4.91 14.32 -7.27
C LEU A 169 4.78 12.94 -7.92
N ILE A 170 5.90 12.26 -8.13
CA ILE A 170 5.91 10.88 -8.64
C ILE A 170 5.15 9.95 -7.69
N LEU A 171 5.32 10.10 -6.38
CA LEU A 171 4.60 9.31 -5.38
C LEU A 171 3.09 9.59 -5.38
N LEU A 172 2.67 10.84 -5.60
CA LEU A 172 1.23 11.18 -5.76
C LEU A 172 0.64 10.45 -6.98
N VAL A 173 1.34 10.47 -8.12
CA VAL A 173 0.92 9.73 -9.32
C VAL A 173 0.91 8.22 -9.06
N ALA A 174 1.90 7.70 -8.37
CA ALA A 174 1.95 6.29 -7.99
C ALA A 174 0.78 5.89 -7.08
N ALA A 175 0.39 6.74 -6.12
CA ALA A 175 -0.77 6.52 -5.26
C ALA A 175 -2.09 6.47 -6.07
N ALA A 176 -2.21 7.31 -7.11
CA ALA A 176 -3.36 7.25 -8.02
C ALA A 176 -3.42 5.93 -8.82
N PHE A 177 -2.27 5.43 -9.33
CA PHE A 177 -2.22 4.12 -9.98
C PHE A 177 -2.54 2.97 -9.04
N PHE A 178 -2.10 3.03 -7.78
CA PHE A 178 -2.48 2.04 -6.76
C PHE A 178 -4.00 2.02 -6.53
N SER A 179 -4.62 3.18 -6.47
CA SER A 179 -6.06 3.29 -6.34
C SER A 179 -6.80 2.71 -7.56
N GLY A 180 -6.29 3.00 -8.76
CA GLY A 180 -6.79 2.38 -10.00
C GLY A 180 -6.67 0.86 -9.99
N TYR A 181 -5.52 0.34 -9.56
CA TYR A 181 -5.31 -1.10 -9.36
C TYR A 181 -6.32 -1.67 -8.38
N THR A 182 -6.50 -1.04 -7.22
CA THR A 182 -7.41 -1.51 -6.15
C THR A 182 -8.85 -1.61 -6.63
N VAL A 183 -9.32 -0.59 -7.35
CA VAL A 183 -10.69 -0.56 -7.92
C VAL A 183 -10.85 -1.62 -9.01
N ALA A 184 -9.89 -1.71 -9.93
CA ALA A 184 -9.94 -2.66 -11.05
C ALA A 184 -9.77 -4.13 -10.60
N ALA A 185 -9.04 -4.38 -9.49
CA ALA A 185 -8.84 -5.74 -8.97
C ALA A 185 -10.09 -6.30 -8.28
N LYS A 186 -10.96 -5.44 -7.73
CA LYS A 186 -12.11 -5.86 -6.90
C LYS A 186 -12.98 -6.94 -7.55
N PRO A 187 -13.48 -6.78 -8.79
CA PRO A 187 -14.35 -7.78 -9.42
C PRO A 187 -13.66 -9.14 -9.66
N LEU A 188 -12.35 -9.14 -9.92
CA LEU A 188 -11.58 -10.36 -10.10
C LEU A 188 -11.32 -11.05 -8.77
N ILE A 189 -11.02 -10.28 -7.72
CA ILE A 189 -10.81 -10.80 -6.36
C ILE A 189 -12.10 -11.44 -5.82
N GLU A 190 -13.24 -10.83 -6.05
CA GLU A 190 -14.56 -11.38 -5.65
C GLU A 190 -14.87 -12.72 -6.34
N ARG A 191 -14.45 -12.87 -7.59
CA ARG A 191 -14.69 -14.13 -8.38
C ARG A 191 -13.67 -15.22 -8.11
N HIS A 192 -12.39 -14.87 -7.99
CA HIS A 192 -11.29 -15.85 -7.99
C HIS A 192 -10.47 -15.88 -6.69
N GLY A 193 -10.75 -14.97 -5.77
CA GLY A 193 -9.99 -14.80 -4.54
C GLY A 193 -8.69 -13.98 -4.74
N GLY A 194 -8.27 -13.32 -3.66
CA GLY A 194 -7.15 -12.39 -3.70
C GLY A 194 -5.80 -13.06 -4.05
N VAL A 195 -5.57 -14.27 -3.55
CA VAL A 195 -4.32 -15.01 -3.77
C VAL A 195 -4.07 -15.27 -5.27
N LEU A 196 -5.07 -15.79 -5.98
CA LEU A 196 -4.94 -16.08 -7.40
C LEU A 196 -4.72 -14.82 -8.23
N VAL A 197 -5.58 -13.81 -8.01
CA VAL A 197 -5.53 -12.55 -8.76
C VAL A 197 -4.19 -11.85 -8.57
N MET A 198 -3.70 -11.80 -7.31
CA MET A 198 -2.41 -11.18 -7.01
C MET A 198 -1.24 -11.93 -7.63
N ALA A 199 -1.23 -13.28 -7.49
CA ALA A 199 -0.14 -14.08 -8.03
C ALA A 199 -0.06 -13.93 -9.55
N TYR A 200 -1.18 -14.02 -10.26
CA TYR A 200 -1.19 -13.85 -11.72
C TYR A 200 -0.87 -12.42 -12.16
N ALA A 201 -1.39 -11.40 -11.47
CA ALA A 201 -1.02 -10.01 -11.76
C ALA A 201 0.48 -9.76 -11.53
N THR A 202 1.05 -10.36 -10.46
CA THR A 202 2.50 -10.30 -10.21
C THR A 202 3.29 -10.94 -11.33
N LEU A 203 2.93 -12.15 -11.76
CA LEU A 203 3.64 -12.85 -12.84
C LEU A 203 3.59 -12.06 -14.15
N LEU A 204 2.42 -11.56 -14.53
CA LEU A 204 2.23 -10.79 -15.76
C LEU A 204 2.91 -9.41 -15.71
N GLY A 205 2.85 -8.73 -14.56
CA GLY A 205 3.47 -7.42 -14.37
C GLY A 205 4.98 -7.48 -14.18
N SER A 206 5.53 -8.63 -13.80
CA SER A 206 6.96 -8.80 -13.55
C SER A 206 7.80 -8.80 -14.83
N ALA A 207 7.31 -9.43 -15.89
CA ALA A 207 8.07 -9.57 -17.13
C ALA A 207 8.49 -8.23 -17.74
N PRO A 208 7.60 -7.25 -17.97
CA PRO A 208 7.99 -5.97 -18.54
C PRO A 208 8.96 -5.20 -17.64
N LEU A 209 8.78 -5.23 -16.30
CA LEU A 209 9.71 -4.56 -15.39
C LEU A 209 11.08 -5.22 -15.36
N LEU A 210 11.11 -6.54 -15.34
CA LEU A 210 12.37 -7.29 -15.37
C LEU A 210 13.17 -6.95 -16.64
N LEU A 211 12.50 -6.90 -17.79
CA LEU A 211 13.14 -6.54 -19.07
C LEU A 211 13.63 -5.10 -19.07
N LEU A 212 12.84 -4.14 -18.60
CA LEU A 212 13.22 -2.72 -18.52
C LEU A 212 14.39 -2.50 -17.55
N CYS A 213 14.45 -3.24 -16.45
CA CYS A 213 15.47 -3.10 -15.42
C CYS A 213 16.68 -4.00 -15.65
N LEU A 214 16.66 -4.91 -16.63
CA LEU A 214 17.75 -5.84 -16.95
C LEU A 214 19.10 -5.14 -17.15
N PRO A 215 19.22 -4.05 -17.95
CA PRO A 215 20.51 -3.40 -18.12
C PRO A 215 21.09 -2.84 -16.81
N ALA A 216 20.23 -2.34 -15.92
CA ALA A 216 20.64 -1.84 -14.61
C ALA A 216 21.05 -2.99 -13.68
N GLY A 217 20.29 -4.09 -13.68
CA GLY A 217 20.61 -5.28 -12.91
C GLY A 217 21.92 -5.93 -13.28
N LEU A 218 22.26 -5.97 -14.58
CA LEU A 218 23.54 -6.50 -15.08
C LEU A 218 24.75 -5.63 -14.74
N ARG A 219 24.55 -4.35 -14.45
CA ARG A 219 25.63 -3.43 -14.04
C ARG A 219 25.93 -3.48 -12.54
N VAL A 220 25.07 -4.09 -11.74
CA VAL A 220 25.30 -4.22 -10.29
C VAL A 220 26.33 -5.33 -10.04
N THR A 221 27.35 -5.02 -9.27
CA THR A 221 28.32 -6.02 -8.80
C THR A 221 27.76 -6.71 -7.56
N TRP A 222 26.87 -7.66 -7.76
CA TRP A 222 26.12 -8.34 -6.70
C TRP A 222 27.02 -8.99 -5.63
N SER A 223 28.18 -9.52 -6.03
CA SER A 223 29.14 -10.14 -5.11
C SER A 223 29.85 -9.14 -4.20
N ALA A 224 29.85 -7.84 -4.55
CA ALA A 224 30.46 -6.79 -3.75
C ALA A 224 29.52 -6.17 -2.72
N LEU A 225 28.21 -6.52 -2.76
CA LEU A 225 27.25 -6.00 -1.82
C LEU A 225 27.48 -6.54 -0.41
N SER A 226 27.42 -5.65 0.58
CA SER A 226 27.52 -6.02 1.98
C SER A 226 26.34 -6.88 2.43
N VAL A 227 26.55 -7.65 3.50
CA VAL A 227 25.48 -8.44 4.14
C VAL A 227 24.29 -7.55 4.54
N ALA A 228 24.55 -6.31 4.97
CA ALA A 228 23.52 -5.36 5.35
C ALA A 228 22.61 -4.99 4.15
N ILE A 229 23.17 -4.81 2.95
CA ILE A 229 22.38 -4.52 1.74
C ILE A 229 21.56 -5.74 1.31
N TRP A 230 22.13 -6.94 1.39
CA TRP A 230 21.37 -8.18 1.14
C TRP A 230 20.22 -8.36 2.15
N ALA A 231 20.46 -8.07 3.43
CA ALA A 231 19.42 -8.09 4.46
C ALA A 231 18.33 -7.04 4.18
N GLY A 232 18.72 -5.84 3.76
CA GLY A 232 17.80 -4.78 3.34
C GLY A 232 16.94 -5.18 2.13
N LEU A 233 17.54 -5.82 1.11
CA LEU A 233 16.82 -6.39 -0.02
C LEU A 233 15.83 -7.48 0.41
N ALA A 234 16.27 -8.42 1.24
CA ALA A 234 15.40 -9.48 1.77
C ALA A 234 14.26 -8.89 2.61
N TYR A 235 14.56 -7.90 3.44
CA TYR A 235 13.57 -7.18 4.23
C TYR A 235 12.52 -6.50 3.33
N ALA A 236 12.96 -5.72 2.34
CA ALA A 236 12.07 -4.94 1.49
C ALA A 236 11.23 -5.81 0.54
N VAL A 237 11.81 -6.88 -0.01
CA VAL A 237 11.16 -7.70 -1.02
C VAL A 237 10.43 -8.88 -0.42
N VAL A 238 11.07 -9.65 0.48
CA VAL A 238 10.45 -10.86 1.03
C VAL A 238 9.56 -10.50 2.22
N LEU A 239 10.12 -9.85 3.25
CA LEU A 239 9.36 -9.59 4.47
C LEU A 239 8.28 -8.53 4.25
N SER A 240 8.65 -7.36 3.73
CA SER A 240 7.72 -6.24 3.58
C SER A 240 6.73 -6.47 2.43
N ALA A 241 7.20 -6.83 1.24
CA ALA A 241 6.32 -6.96 0.09
C ALA A 241 5.57 -8.30 0.08
N PHE A 242 6.23 -9.45 0.16
CA PHE A 242 5.56 -10.74 0.01
C PHE A 242 4.86 -11.18 1.29
N VAL A 243 5.60 -11.37 2.39
CA VAL A 243 5.04 -11.83 3.67
C VAL A 243 4.06 -10.80 4.22
N GLY A 244 4.40 -9.51 4.11
CA GLY A 244 3.54 -8.42 4.55
C GLY A 244 2.17 -8.46 3.90
N TRP A 245 2.09 -8.74 2.61
CA TRP A 245 0.83 -8.88 1.89
C TRP A 245 0.01 -10.08 2.35
N LEU A 246 0.63 -11.22 2.57
CA LEU A 246 -0.06 -12.42 3.07
C LEU A 246 -0.63 -12.17 4.47
N VAL A 247 0.19 -11.60 5.35
CA VAL A 247 -0.22 -11.24 6.72
C VAL A 247 -1.38 -10.23 6.69
N TRP A 248 -1.30 -9.19 5.85
CA TRP A 248 -2.36 -8.20 5.71
C TRP A 248 -3.67 -8.79 5.20
N GLY A 249 -3.58 -9.69 4.22
CA GLY A 249 -4.73 -10.45 3.73
C GLY A 249 -5.41 -11.25 4.84
N TRP A 250 -4.62 -11.96 5.65
CA TRP A 250 -5.13 -12.71 6.79
C TRP A 250 -5.72 -11.81 7.89
N VAL A 251 -5.04 -10.70 8.22
CA VAL A 251 -5.54 -9.70 9.18
C VAL A 251 -6.91 -9.17 8.75
N ASN A 252 -7.05 -8.83 7.46
CA ASN A 252 -8.32 -8.34 6.92
C ASN A 252 -9.42 -9.43 6.94
N ALA A 253 -9.08 -10.68 6.71
CA ALA A 253 -10.03 -11.79 6.80
C ALA A 253 -10.52 -12.02 8.24
N VAL A 254 -9.64 -11.86 9.25
CA VAL A 254 -9.99 -12.07 10.67
C VAL A 254 -10.69 -10.86 11.28
N ARG A 255 -10.18 -9.66 11.07
CA ARG A 255 -10.66 -8.42 11.72
C ARG A 255 -11.69 -7.65 10.91
N GLY A 256 -11.75 -7.91 9.61
CA GLY A 256 -12.46 -7.09 8.64
C GLY A 256 -11.66 -5.85 8.25
N VAL A 257 -11.75 -5.47 6.97
CA VAL A 257 -11.06 -4.28 6.40
C VAL A 257 -11.37 -3.02 7.20
N ALA A 258 -12.62 -2.88 7.63
CA ALA A 258 -13.07 -1.72 8.40
C ALA A 258 -12.31 -1.50 9.73
N ARG A 259 -11.88 -2.54 10.42
CA ARG A 259 -11.13 -2.44 11.68
C ARG A 259 -9.63 -2.41 11.47
N SER A 260 -9.14 -2.87 10.32
CA SER A 260 -7.71 -2.97 10.01
C SER A 260 -7.18 -1.72 9.32
N ALA A 261 -7.93 -1.15 8.36
CA ALA A 261 -7.48 -0.01 7.58
C ALA A 261 -7.00 1.22 8.39
N PRO A 262 -7.60 1.59 9.54
CA PRO A 262 -7.11 2.70 10.37
C PRO A 262 -5.68 2.52 10.86
N LEU A 263 -5.24 1.27 11.06
CA LEU A 263 -3.88 1.00 11.54
C LEU A 263 -2.81 1.46 10.53
N MET A 264 -3.17 1.52 9.23
CA MET A 264 -2.26 2.00 8.18
C MET A 264 -1.90 3.48 8.34
N TYR A 265 -2.72 4.28 9.01
CA TYR A 265 -2.40 5.69 9.30
C TYR A 265 -1.28 5.87 10.33
N LEU A 266 -0.89 4.79 11.00
CA LEU A 266 0.31 4.77 11.85
C LEU A 266 1.61 4.62 11.04
N MET A 267 1.55 4.26 9.76
CA MET A 267 2.76 4.11 8.94
C MET A 267 3.59 5.41 8.83
N PRO A 268 3.01 6.59 8.52
CA PRO A 268 3.80 7.81 8.44
C PRO A 268 4.48 8.20 9.76
N PRO A 269 3.82 8.19 10.94
CA PRO A 269 4.49 8.36 12.21
C PRO A 269 5.65 7.40 12.45
N VAL A 270 5.46 6.11 12.13
CA VAL A 270 6.52 5.09 12.24
C VAL A 270 7.66 5.40 11.28
N ALA A 271 7.37 5.68 10.01
CA ALA A 271 8.37 6.03 9.01
C ALA A 271 9.17 7.28 9.39
N GLY A 272 8.48 8.30 9.90
CA GLY A 272 9.13 9.52 10.41
C GLY A 272 10.04 9.24 11.59
N LEU A 273 9.57 8.49 12.58
CA LEU A 273 10.38 8.13 13.75
C LEU A 273 11.62 7.31 13.34
N VAL A 274 11.45 6.30 12.50
CA VAL A 274 12.55 5.45 12.04
C VAL A 274 13.56 6.25 11.21
N ALA A 275 13.10 7.11 10.31
CA ALA A 275 13.97 7.95 9.51
C ALA A 275 14.75 8.96 10.37
N TRP A 276 14.10 9.57 11.37
CA TRP A 276 14.78 10.45 12.33
C TRP A 276 15.87 9.70 13.11
N LEU A 277 15.57 8.53 13.64
CA LEU A 277 16.52 7.74 14.43
C LEU A 277 17.66 7.14 13.57
N ALA A 278 17.36 6.67 12.36
CA ALA A 278 18.33 5.93 11.54
C ALA A 278 19.17 6.84 10.62
N THR A 279 18.61 7.96 10.16
CA THR A 279 19.25 8.84 9.16
C THR A 279 19.36 10.30 9.59
N GLY A 280 18.83 10.67 10.78
CA GLY A 280 18.81 12.06 11.23
C GLY A 280 17.89 12.95 10.40
N GLU A 281 16.87 12.40 9.70
CA GLU A 281 15.94 13.21 8.89
C GLU A 281 15.26 14.27 9.77
N ALA A 282 15.47 15.56 9.45
CA ALA A 282 14.90 16.67 10.20
C ALA A 282 13.54 17.08 9.66
N TYR A 283 12.66 17.51 10.56
CA TYR A 283 11.30 17.93 10.23
C TYR A 283 11.06 19.37 10.66
N THR A 284 10.54 20.19 9.75
CA THR A 284 10.07 21.53 10.05
C THR A 284 8.67 21.49 10.68
N ALA A 285 8.28 22.54 11.38
CA ALA A 285 6.92 22.67 11.91
C ALA A 285 5.87 22.66 10.79
N ILE A 286 6.17 23.26 9.63
CA ILE A 286 5.28 23.27 8.44
C ILE A 286 5.06 21.83 7.93
N LYS A 287 6.13 21.05 7.81
CA LYS A 287 6.09 19.66 7.38
C LYS A 287 5.25 18.79 8.32
N LEU A 288 5.44 18.95 9.64
CA LEU A 288 4.67 18.23 10.66
C LEU A 288 3.20 18.66 10.69
N ALA A 289 2.92 19.95 10.59
CA ALA A 289 1.55 20.47 10.52
C ALA A 289 0.82 19.96 9.26
N GLY A 290 1.45 20.04 8.09
CA GLY A 290 0.91 19.50 6.84
C GLY A 290 0.61 17.99 6.92
N ALA A 291 1.52 17.22 7.53
CA ALA A 291 1.33 15.79 7.77
C ALA A 291 0.12 15.53 8.69
N GLY A 292 0.01 16.26 9.81
CA GLY A 292 -1.12 16.15 10.74
C GLY A 292 -2.46 16.46 10.07
N ILE A 293 -2.54 17.56 9.31
CA ILE A 293 -3.74 17.96 8.55
C ILE A 293 -4.09 16.89 7.52
N THR A 294 -3.10 16.37 6.78
CA THR A 294 -3.31 15.29 5.79
C THR A 294 -3.92 14.05 6.44
N LEU A 295 -3.32 13.55 7.51
CA LEU A 295 -3.79 12.35 8.21
C LEU A 295 -5.19 12.54 8.79
N LEU A 296 -5.48 13.73 9.36
CA LEU A 296 -6.82 14.08 9.84
C LEU A 296 -7.83 14.06 8.70
N GLY A 297 -7.53 14.69 7.57
CA GLY A 297 -8.40 14.70 6.40
C GLY A 297 -8.68 13.31 5.86
N VAL A 298 -7.65 12.46 5.73
CA VAL A 298 -7.78 11.06 5.30
C VAL A 298 -8.64 10.28 6.30
N ALA A 299 -8.43 10.46 7.60
CA ALA A 299 -9.23 9.81 8.63
C ALA A 299 -10.70 10.22 8.52
N VAL A 300 -11.01 11.54 8.42
CA VAL A 300 -12.38 12.05 8.25
C VAL A 300 -13.03 11.46 6.99
N ALA A 301 -12.34 11.48 5.83
CA ALA A 301 -12.84 10.93 4.59
C ALA A 301 -13.20 9.44 4.70
N GLN A 302 -12.40 8.67 5.40
CA GLN A 302 -12.61 7.24 5.59
C GLN A 302 -13.72 6.92 6.61
N PHE A 303 -13.72 7.58 7.75
CA PHE A 303 -14.67 7.27 8.83
C PHE A 303 -16.08 7.80 8.54
N ALA A 304 -16.21 8.95 7.88
CA ALA A 304 -17.51 9.52 7.53
C ALA A 304 -18.33 8.66 6.56
N GLY A 305 -17.68 7.82 5.74
CA GLY A 305 -18.36 6.89 4.83
C GLY A 305 -19.00 5.68 5.54
N ARG A 306 -18.50 5.32 6.72
CA ARG A 306 -18.93 4.11 7.44
C ARG A 306 -20.30 4.25 8.09
N GLN A 307 -20.66 5.43 8.57
CA GLN A 307 -21.94 5.67 9.23
C GLN A 307 -23.14 5.47 8.29
N ARG A 308 -22.99 5.76 7.00
CA ARG A 308 -24.06 5.57 6.00
C ARG A 308 -24.28 4.11 5.59
N GLY A 309 -23.23 3.31 5.52
CA GLY A 309 -23.36 1.87 5.22
C GLY A 309 -24.07 1.08 6.30
N SER A 310 -23.89 1.48 7.57
CA SER A 310 -24.57 0.87 8.71
C SER A 310 -26.06 1.24 8.80
N THR A 311 -26.43 2.47 8.43
CA THR A 311 -27.81 2.95 8.45
C THR A 311 -28.65 2.32 7.34
N VAL A 312 -28.09 2.16 6.14
CA VAL A 312 -28.79 1.52 5.01
C VAL A 312 -29.02 0.02 5.29
N ALA A 313 -28.07 -0.65 5.96
CA ALA A 313 -28.23 -2.05 6.35
C ALA A 313 -29.30 -2.25 7.45
N LEU A 314 -29.49 -1.27 8.33
CA LEU A 314 -30.55 -1.31 9.36
C LEU A 314 -31.92 -0.96 8.80
N GLU A 315 -32.02 -0.03 7.84
CA GLU A 315 -33.29 0.30 7.19
C GLU A 315 -33.79 -0.82 6.27
N SER A 316 -32.89 -1.61 5.64
CA SER A 316 -33.31 -2.75 4.82
C SER A 316 -33.80 -3.96 5.62
N VAL A 317 -33.52 -4.03 6.93
CA VAL A 317 -33.99 -5.11 7.83
C VAL A 317 -35.34 -4.75 8.45
N THR A 318 -35.74 -3.49 8.52
CA THR A 318 -37.00 -3.03 9.10
C THR A 318 -38.18 -2.91 8.12
N VAL A 319 -38.00 -3.22 6.84
CA VAL A 319 -39.01 -3.11 5.77
C VAL A 319 -39.53 -4.52 5.35
N VAL A 320 -39.21 -5.58 6.07
CA VAL A 320 -39.74 -6.94 5.86
C VAL A 320 -40.38 -7.44 7.16
N ASP A 321 -41.53 -6.82 7.51
CA ASP A 321 -42.55 -7.38 8.39
C ASP A 321 -43.95 -7.09 7.83
#